data_f32d34e2419da89d8b7a760f5ae9120d
#
_entry.id   f32d34e2419da89d8b7a760f5ae9120d
#
_cell.length_a   1.000
_cell.length_b   1.000
_cell.length_c   1.000
_cell.angle_alpha   90.00
_cell.angle_beta   90.00
_cell.angle_gamma   90.00
#
_symmetry.space_group_name_H-M   'P 1'
#
loop_
_entity.id
_entity.type
_entity.pdbx_description
1 polymer ?
#
loop_
_entity_poly.entity_id
_entity_poly.type
_entity_poly.pdbx_seq_one_letter_code
_entity_poly.pdbx_strand_id
1 'polypeptide(L)'
;MIGSAAGRTRVRRGAMLLAALLSAAVPAAAAVDDEPGGLVSPSATLGRVRALYERAHSREHSRGATVLEDWRLFQDGTVGSFRVNRLGKDFRETTTLGPLAYERGLLHGTHWEQNRNGIVFSYPGIHEQRDAVSDRAFRDPSDERDVRLIGDSPAFNAYVVEVNPPAGRHEWLFVDKRSGNVVRREFVERRRRYTTTYDDYRLVDGVFEPSRVRTVDSLGNEREQILVNRSLDATPDPRDVDMPPSRHVVEFPERQTAVRLPVRFINGLAVVRVIVGRGAYDFLLDSGAAGIVIDPSVVEQQNLERYGQRLGATLGTFPESSTIVPQMSIGGLRMRGVVARVVRVPFRPDERTHVSGLLGFEFFADAVVHLDFEKNLAEALPPEHFRAPADASSVGIALDDKTPAVAARAGSANGRVVLDTGANRTVFQTAFADRGDFAPQRVASTTHVRGMGGFTSAEPTRLAQFEIGGIWTRGATADVANADLGTEDVDGIIGTDFLRTYDMWFDYRTATVYLRRAKR
;
A
#
# COMPACT_ATOMS: atom_id res chain seq x y z
N MET A 1 69.80 -38.24 -9.53
CA MET A 1 69.33 -39.21 -8.53
C MET A 1 68.07 -38.60 -7.90
N ILE A 2 66.95 -39.13 -8.21
CA ILE A 2 65.84 -39.59 -7.36
C ILE A 2 65.18 -38.45 -6.58
N GLY A 3 63.88 -38.19 -6.61
CA GLY A 3 62.71 -38.94 -7.03
C GLY A 3 61.43 -38.10 -6.93
N SER A 4 60.51 -38.54 -7.72
CA SER A 4 59.14 -38.15 -7.86
C SER A 4 58.29 -38.29 -6.59
N ALA A 5 57.34 -37.37 -6.38
CA ALA A 5 56.07 -37.73 -5.74
C ALA A 5 54.94 -36.82 -6.22
N ALA A 6 54.08 -37.37 -7.05
CA ALA A 6 52.84 -36.79 -7.50
C ALA A 6 51.76 -36.83 -6.42
N GLY A 7 51.27 -35.67 -5.96
CA GLY A 7 50.10 -35.54 -5.11
C GLY A 7 48.84 -35.33 -5.96
N ARG A 8 48.01 -36.35 -6.13
CA ARG A 8 46.68 -36.28 -6.76
C ARG A 8 45.69 -35.63 -5.78
N THR A 9 45.31 -34.38 -6.04
CA THR A 9 44.20 -33.73 -5.34
C THR A 9 42.90 -34.16 -5.99
N ARG A 10 42.07 -34.92 -5.27
CA ARG A 10 40.72 -35.28 -5.65
C ARG A 10 39.81 -34.04 -5.60
N VAL A 11 39.37 -33.62 -6.75
CA VAL A 11 38.25 -32.67 -6.89
C VAL A 11 36.97 -33.37 -6.52
N ARG A 12 36.38 -33.01 -5.38
CA ARG A 12 35.00 -33.39 -5.01
C ARG A 12 34.03 -32.64 -5.92
N ARG A 13 33.35 -33.35 -6.79
CA ARG A 13 32.17 -32.91 -7.51
C ARG A 13 31.06 -32.68 -6.48
N GLY A 14 30.77 -31.40 -6.18
CA GLY A 14 29.56 -31.00 -5.49
C GLY A 14 28.37 -31.19 -6.42
N ALA A 15 27.42 -32.03 -6.02
CA ALA A 15 26.16 -32.22 -6.71
C ALA A 15 25.37 -30.91 -6.66
N MET A 16 25.15 -30.28 -7.81
CA MET A 16 24.16 -29.22 -7.99
C MET A 16 22.78 -29.89 -7.87
N LEU A 17 22.09 -29.65 -6.75
CA LEU A 17 20.65 -29.91 -6.66
C LEU A 17 19.94 -28.87 -7.52
N LEU A 18 19.51 -29.30 -8.69
CA LEU A 18 18.57 -28.57 -9.53
C LEU A 18 17.21 -28.64 -8.80
N ALA A 19 16.85 -27.59 -8.05
CA ALA A 19 15.49 -27.42 -7.57
C ALA A 19 14.59 -27.14 -8.78
N ALA A 20 13.91 -28.17 -9.25
CA ALA A 20 12.81 -28.04 -10.20
C ALA A 20 11.72 -27.23 -9.51
N LEU A 21 11.59 -25.96 -9.87
CA LEU A 21 10.39 -25.16 -9.61
C LEU A 21 9.24 -25.78 -10.40
N LEU A 22 8.53 -26.71 -9.76
CA LEU A 22 7.19 -27.08 -10.19
C LEU A 22 6.35 -25.81 -10.11
N SER A 23 5.98 -25.29 -11.27
CA SER A 23 4.88 -24.33 -11.40
C SER A 23 3.60 -25.05 -11.02
N ALA A 24 3.31 -25.09 -9.72
CA ALA A 24 1.97 -25.40 -9.26
C ALA A 24 1.07 -24.31 -9.85
N ALA A 25 0.19 -24.71 -10.78
CA ALA A 25 -0.92 -23.87 -11.17
C ALA A 25 -1.63 -23.45 -9.88
N VAL A 26 -1.61 -22.15 -9.59
CA VAL A 26 -2.41 -21.58 -8.51
C VAL A 26 -3.85 -21.93 -8.87
N PRO A 27 -4.59 -22.69 -8.05
CA PRO A 27 -5.98 -22.96 -8.33
C PRO A 27 -6.69 -21.62 -8.47
N ALA A 28 -7.62 -21.55 -9.43
CA ALA A 28 -8.48 -20.40 -9.63
C ALA A 28 -8.94 -19.91 -8.27
N ALA A 29 -8.72 -18.63 -7.97
CA ALA A 29 -9.01 -18.05 -6.68
C ALA A 29 -10.47 -18.37 -6.33
N ALA A 30 -10.67 -19.19 -5.30
CA ALA A 30 -11.95 -19.24 -4.60
C ALA A 30 -12.34 -17.79 -4.30
N ALA A 31 -13.62 -17.45 -4.43
CA ALA A 31 -14.07 -16.09 -4.20
C ALA A 31 -13.53 -15.64 -2.83
N VAL A 32 -12.86 -14.50 -2.79
CA VAL A 32 -12.11 -14.04 -1.61
C VAL A 32 -13.04 -13.87 -0.41
N ASP A 33 -14.35 -13.71 -0.70
CA ASP A 33 -15.45 -13.50 0.25
C ASP A 33 -16.14 -14.81 0.73
N ASP A 34 -15.63 -16.00 0.38
CA ASP A 34 -16.23 -17.26 0.83
C ASP A 34 -16.09 -17.41 2.35
N GLU A 35 -17.14 -17.95 2.98
CA GLU A 35 -17.11 -18.30 4.40
C GLU A 35 -15.95 -19.28 4.72
N PRO A 36 -15.35 -19.21 5.92
CA PRO A 36 -14.34 -20.18 6.34
C PRO A 36 -14.84 -21.62 6.23
N GLY A 37 -14.02 -22.50 5.66
CA GLY A 37 -14.39 -23.92 5.50
C GLY A 37 -14.35 -24.73 6.79
N GLY A 38 -14.98 -25.91 6.76
CA GLY A 38 -14.93 -26.89 7.87
C GLY A 38 -15.77 -26.52 9.09
N LEU A 39 -16.78 -25.68 8.94
CA LEU A 39 -17.71 -25.31 10.01
C LEU A 39 -18.80 -26.38 10.17
N VAL A 40 -19.27 -26.52 11.41
CA VAL A 40 -20.47 -27.28 11.77
C VAL A 40 -21.54 -26.34 12.33
N SER A 41 -22.78 -26.81 12.47
CA SER A 41 -23.89 -26.00 13.02
C SER A 41 -23.52 -25.37 14.36
N PRO A 42 -23.91 -24.09 14.59
CA PRO A 42 -23.58 -23.38 15.81
C PRO A 42 -24.17 -24.08 17.05
N SER A 43 -23.34 -24.27 18.09
CA SER A 43 -23.78 -24.85 19.37
C SER A 43 -24.19 -23.83 20.42
N ALA A 44 -24.21 -22.53 20.07
CA ALA A 44 -24.56 -21.41 20.95
C ALA A 44 -25.39 -20.36 20.22
N THR A 45 -25.79 -19.31 20.92
CA THR A 45 -26.37 -18.09 20.33
C THR A 45 -25.29 -16.99 20.24
N LEU A 46 -25.46 -16.03 19.34
CA LEU A 46 -24.56 -14.89 19.20
C LEU A 46 -24.42 -14.12 20.53
N GLY A 47 -25.54 -13.90 21.25
CA GLY A 47 -25.50 -13.23 22.57
C GLY A 47 -24.63 -13.95 23.60
N ARG A 48 -24.62 -15.31 23.59
CA ARG A 48 -23.74 -16.10 24.45
C ARG A 48 -22.26 -15.93 24.07
N VAL A 49 -21.96 -15.89 22.77
CA VAL A 49 -20.58 -15.69 22.28
C VAL A 49 -20.08 -14.30 22.68
N ARG A 50 -20.89 -13.26 22.46
CA ARG A 50 -20.58 -11.89 22.89
C ARG A 50 -20.33 -11.81 24.40
N ALA A 51 -21.19 -12.40 25.21
CA ALA A 51 -21.02 -12.41 26.67
C ALA A 51 -19.75 -13.17 27.12
N LEU A 52 -19.32 -14.18 26.38
CA LEU A 52 -18.07 -14.89 26.66
C LEU A 52 -16.86 -14.01 26.31
N TYR A 53 -16.89 -13.38 25.14
CA TYR A 53 -15.88 -12.42 24.68
C TYR A 53 -15.73 -11.23 25.67
N GLU A 54 -16.82 -10.56 26.03
CA GLU A 54 -16.81 -9.43 26.95
C GLU A 54 -16.22 -9.78 28.34
N ARG A 55 -16.50 -10.98 28.83
CA ARG A 55 -15.88 -11.46 30.09
C ARG A 55 -14.37 -11.63 29.97
N ALA A 56 -13.87 -12.10 28.81
CA ALA A 56 -12.45 -12.26 28.57
C ALA A 56 -11.72 -10.91 28.50
N HIS A 57 -12.37 -9.89 27.93
CA HIS A 57 -11.76 -8.59 27.62
C HIS A 57 -12.21 -7.46 28.57
N SER A 58 -13.04 -7.76 29.58
CA SER A 58 -13.60 -6.74 30.49
C SER A 58 -12.55 -5.87 31.21
N ARG A 59 -11.38 -6.44 31.52
CA ARG A 59 -10.28 -5.74 32.18
C ARG A 59 -9.48 -4.85 31.24
N GLU A 60 -9.37 -5.25 29.97
CA GLU A 60 -8.71 -4.47 28.94
C GLU A 60 -9.47 -3.16 28.67
N HIS A 61 -10.79 -3.23 28.61
CA HIS A 61 -11.66 -2.07 28.37
C HIS A 61 -11.76 -1.09 29.56
N SER A 62 -11.49 -1.56 30.77
CA SER A 62 -11.63 -0.75 31.99
C SER A 62 -10.35 -0.03 32.42
N ARG A 63 -9.20 -0.36 31.86
CA ARG A 63 -7.92 0.26 32.20
C ARG A 63 -7.63 1.46 31.32
N GLY A 64 -7.05 2.50 31.93
CA GLY A 64 -6.54 3.66 31.21
C GLY A 64 -5.53 3.23 30.15
N ALA A 65 -5.64 3.85 28.98
CA ALA A 65 -5.04 3.38 27.76
C ALA A 65 -3.55 3.73 27.63
N THR A 66 -2.73 3.36 28.62
CA THR A 66 -1.28 3.50 28.52
C THR A 66 -0.65 2.14 28.36
N VAL A 67 -0.03 1.92 27.22
CA VAL A 67 0.56 0.62 26.87
C VAL A 67 1.95 0.83 26.25
N LEU A 68 2.92 0.05 26.73
CA LEU A 68 4.22 -0.13 26.08
C LEU A 68 4.37 -1.58 25.70
N GLU A 69 4.68 -1.84 24.44
CA GLU A 69 4.90 -3.20 23.92
C GLU A 69 6.17 -3.25 23.09
N ASP A 70 6.96 -4.29 23.31
CA ASP A 70 8.10 -4.67 22.47
C ASP A 70 7.89 -6.08 21.93
N TRP A 71 7.99 -6.21 20.61
CA TRP A 71 7.82 -7.45 19.89
C TRP A 71 9.06 -7.76 19.06
N ARG A 72 9.49 -9.01 19.02
CA ARG A 72 10.36 -9.50 17.96
C ARG A 72 9.51 -9.73 16.72
N LEU A 73 9.97 -9.26 15.59
CA LEU A 73 9.27 -9.33 14.32
C LEU A 73 10.01 -10.21 13.32
N PHE A 74 9.28 -11.09 12.65
CA PHE A 74 9.72 -11.84 11.48
C PHE A 74 8.78 -11.49 10.33
N GLN A 75 9.28 -10.91 9.27
CA GLN A 75 8.46 -10.51 8.14
C GLN A 75 9.28 -10.55 6.85
N ASP A 76 8.68 -11.12 5.78
CA ASP A 76 9.27 -11.15 4.44
C ASP A 76 10.71 -11.73 4.42
N GLY A 77 10.99 -12.73 5.26
CA GLY A 77 12.32 -13.32 5.42
C GLY A 77 13.32 -12.48 6.21
N THR A 78 12.89 -11.38 6.81
CA THR A 78 13.75 -10.46 7.59
C THR A 78 13.35 -10.47 9.07
N VAL A 79 14.35 -10.42 9.95
CA VAL A 79 14.16 -10.29 11.40
C VAL A 79 14.23 -8.82 11.78
N GLY A 80 13.37 -8.41 12.72
CA GLY A 80 13.30 -7.06 13.19
C GLY A 80 12.61 -6.90 14.53
N SER A 81 12.11 -5.72 14.82
CA SER A 81 11.33 -5.40 16.01
C SER A 81 10.08 -4.59 15.65
N PHE A 82 9.08 -4.73 16.50
CA PHE A 82 7.88 -3.91 16.45
C PHE A 82 7.62 -3.40 17.87
N ARG A 83 7.45 -2.10 18.01
CA ARG A 83 7.18 -1.43 19.29
C ARG A 83 5.90 -0.63 19.20
N VAL A 84 5.10 -0.67 20.25
CA VAL A 84 3.90 0.16 20.42
C VAL A 84 4.05 1.01 21.66
N ASN A 85 3.94 2.32 21.53
CA ASN A 85 3.77 3.27 22.62
C ASN A 85 2.35 3.87 22.51
N ARG A 86 1.56 3.81 23.57
CA ARG A 86 0.20 4.35 23.60
C ARG A 86 0.00 5.20 24.83
N LEU A 87 -0.61 6.36 24.65
CA LEU A 87 -1.01 7.29 25.72
C LEU A 87 -2.43 7.78 25.43
N GLY A 88 -3.41 7.17 26.09
CA GLY A 88 -4.80 7.44 25.80
C GLY A 88 -5.19 6.96 24.40
N LYS A 89 -5.67 7.89 23.57
CA LYS A 89 -5.99 7.61 22.16
C LYS A 89 -4.77 7.74 21.24
N ASP A 90 -3.79 8.54 21.66
CA ASP A 90 -2.59 8.77 20.87
C ASP A 90 -1.66 7.56 20.95
N PHE A 91 -1.03 7.20 19.85
CA PHE A 91 -0.08 6.09 19.80
C PHE A 91 0.99 6.29 18.71
N ARG A 92 2.08 5.61 18.91
CA ARG A 92 3.16 5.46 17.93
C ARG A 92 3.58 3.99 17.82
N GLU A 93 3.59 3.48 16.62
CA GLU A 93 4.11 2.15 16.27
C GLU A 93 5.40 2.33 15.49
N THR A 94 6.46 1.67 15.94
CA THR A 94 7.75 1.66 15.26
C THR A 94 8.07 0.25 14.79
N THR A 95 8.32 0.10 13.49
CA THR A 95 8.74 -1.18 12.89
C THR A 95 10.16 -1.03 12.35
N THR A 96 11.03 -1.97 12.71
CA THR A 96 12.35 -2.13 12.08
C THR A 96 12.47 -3.51 11.44
N LEU A 97 13.05 -3.59 10.24
CA LEU A 97 13.29 -4.82 9.49
C LEU A 97 14.67 -4.74 8.85
N GLY A 98 15.66 -5.34 9.48
CA GLY A 98 17.06 -5.15 9.10
C GLY A 98 17.44 -3.65 9.12
N PRO A 99 17.95 -3.07 8.01
CA PRO A 99 18.29 -1.66 7.96
C PRO A 99 17.09 -0.73 7.67
N LEU A 100 15.89 -1.28 7.48
CA LEU A 100 14.69 -0.54 7.13
C LEU A 100 13.86 -0.25 8.37
N ALA A 101 13.39 0.99 8.51
CA ALA A 101 12.48 1.38 9.58
C ALA A 101 11.34 2.22 9.02
N TYR A 102 10.17 2.12 9.64
CA TYR A 102 9.01 2.97 9.37
C TYR A 102 8.16 3.08 10.64
N GLU A 103 7.38 4.13 10.71
CA GLU A 103 6.55 4.42 11.87
C GLU A 103 5.16 4.84 11.44
N ARG A 104 4.18 4.65 12.31
CA ARG A 104 2.84 5.19 12.14
C ARG A 104 2.23 5.50 13.49
N GLY A 105 1.26 6.38 13.50
CA GLY A 105 0.59 6.71 14.74
C GLY A 105 -0.68 7.52 14.56
N LEU A 106 -1.27 7.80 15.71
CA LEU A 106 -2.36 8.74 15.86
C LEU A 106 -1.90 9.80 16.87
N LEU A 107 -1.96 11.07 16.51
CA LEU A 107 -1.66 12.18 17.39
C LEU A 107 -2.76 13.23 17.30
N HIS A 108 -3.44 13.51 18.42
CA HIS A 108 -4.55 14.47 18.51
C HIS A 108 -5.62 14.29 17.41
N GLY A 109 -5.93 13.03 17.09
CA GLY A 109 -6.93 12.67 16.07
C GLY A 109 -6.43 12.68 14.62
N THR A 110 -5.14 12.94 14.39
CA THR A 110 -4.52 12.91 13.07
C THR A 110 -3.71 11.62 12.90
N HIS A 111 -4.08 10.78 11.94
CA HIS A 111 -3.28 9.64 11.52
C HIS A 111 -2.07 10.10 10.72
N TRP A 112 -0.90 9.57 11.04
CA TRP A 112 0.34 9.88 10.37
C TRP A 112 1.18 8.64 10.13
N GLU A 113 2.01 8.69 9.10
CA GLU A 113 3.03 7.68 8.80
C GLU A 113 4.37 8.36 8.53
N GLN A 114 5.46 7.79 9.04
CA GLN A 114 6.81 8.02 8.55
C GLN A 114 7.21 6.80 7.71
N ASN A 115 7.39 6.99 6.42
CA ASN A 115 7.77 5.92 5.53
C ASN A 115 9.26 5.50 5.70
N ARG A 116 9.67 4.45 5.01
CA ARG A 116 11.06 3.92 5.07
C ARG A 116 12.13 4.92 4.63
N ASN A 117 11.76 6.00 3.98
CA ASN A 117 12.65 7.11 3.60
C ASN A 117 12.67 8.23 4.65
N GLY A 118 11.92 8.11 5.72
CA GLY A 118 11.83 9.08 6.80
C GLY A 118 10.91 10.26 6.50
N ILE A 119 10.14 10.22 5.41
CA ILE A 119 9.15 11.25 5.07
C ILE A 119 7.91 11.03 5.93
N VAL A 120 7.48 12.08 6.63
CA VAL A 120 6.28 12.07 7.46
C VAL A 120 5.12 12.73 6.70
N PHE A 121 3.97 12.08 6.69
CA PHE A 121 2.76 12.58 6.06
C PHE A 121 1.52 12.14 6.85
N SER A 122 0.44 12.91 6.72
CA SER A 122 -0.86 12.56 7.29
C SER A 122 -1.69 11.81 6.25
N TYR A 123 -2.53 10.88 6.71
CA TYR A 123 -3.43 10.10 5.87
C TYR A 123 -4.81 9.95 6.52
N PRO A 124 -5.87 9.58 5.76
CA PRO A 124 -7.24 9.55 6.28
C PRO A 124 -7.51 8.52 7.37
N GLY A 125 -6.68 7.49 7.53
CA GLY A 125 -6.90 6.41 8.52
C GLY A 125 -8.11 5.52 8.20
N ILE A 126 -8.38 5.26 6.92
CA ILE A 126 -9.56 4.50 6.47
C ILE A 126 -9.55 3.08 7.04
N HIS A 127 -8.38 2.43 7.08
CA HIS A 127 -8.24 1.07 7.61
C HIS A 127 -8.59 1.01 9.10
N GLU A 128 -8.07 1.94 9.88
CA GLU A 128 -8.31 2.03 11.30
C GLU A 128 -9.78 2.37 11.61
N GLN A 129 -10.40 3.21 10.78
CA GLN A 129 -11.83 3.52 10.87
C GLN A 129 -12.69 2.29 10.60
N ARG A 130 -12.36 1.48 9.59
CA ARG A 130 -13.05 0.23 9.27
C ARG A 130 -12.94 -0.78 10.38
N ASP A 131 -11.74 -0.98 10.93
CA ASP A 131 -11.53 -1.87 12.06
C ASP A 131 -12.37 -1.43 13.27
N ALA A 132 -12.42 -0.13 13.57
CA ALA A 132 -13.22 0.41 14.67
C ALA A 132 -14.75 0.24 14.45
N VAL A 133 -15.21 0.31 13.18
CA VAL A 133 -16.62 0.07 12.85
C VAL A 133 -16.97 -1.41 13.05
N SER A 134 -16.12 -2.33 12.56
CA SER A 134 -16.34 -3.77 12.73
C SER A 134 -16.29 -4.21 14.19
N ASP A 135 -15.31 -3.74 14.95
CA ASP A 135 -15.21 -4.01 16.39
C ASP A 135 -16.43 -3.54 17.16
N ARG A 136 -16.93 -2.33 16.87
CA ARG A 136 -18.16 -1.81 17.46
C ARG A 136 -19.37 -2.68 17.11
N ALA A 137 -19.54 -3.04 15.84
CA ALA A 137 -20.65 -3.88 15.38
C ALA A 137 -20.65 -5.24 16.09
N PHE A 138 -19.47 -5.87 16.23
CA PHE A 138 -19.35 -7.12 16.96
C PHE A 138 -19.76 -6.99 18.44
N ARG A 139 -19.40 -5.90 19.11
CA ARG A 139 -19.68 -5.69 20.53
C ARG A 139 -21.10 -5.18 20.83
N ASP A 140 -21.71 -4.47 19.89
CA ASP A 140 -23.05 -3.90 20.09
C ASP A 140 -24.14 -4.97 19.93
N PRO A 141 -24.87 -5.34 21.03
CA PRO A 141 -25.93 -6.34 20.95
C PRO A 141 -27.18 -5.85 20.17
N SER A 142 -27.31 -4.57 19.91
CA SER A 142 -28.44 -4.00 19.18
C SER A 142 -28.33 -4.15 17.66
N ASP A 143 -27.12 -4.44 17.14
CA ASP A 143 -26.88 -4.61 15.71
C ASP A 143 -26.67 -6.08 15.34
N GLU A 144 -27.80 -6.78 15.04
CA GLU A 144 -27.77 -8.19 14.61
C GLU A 144 -27.75 -8.34 13.10
N ARG A 145 -27.94 -7.27 12.31
CA ARG A 145 -28.05 -7.37 10.84
C ARG A 145 -26.71 -7.62 10.18
N ASP A 146 -25.66 -7.04 10.74
CA ASP A 146 -24.33 -7.04 10.17
C ASP A 146 -23.37 -8.02 10.89
N VAL A 147 -23.89 -8.78 11.87
CA VAL A 147 -23.14 -9.76 12.66
C VAL A 147 -23.90 -11.07 12.75
N ARG A 148 -23.28 -12.15 12.33
CA ARG A 148 -23.90 -13.49 12.32
C ARG A 148 -23.00 -14.53 12.98
N LEU A 149 -23.55 -15.36 13.84
CA LEU A 149 -22.89 -16.60 14.25
C LEU A 149 -23.10 -17.64 13.14
N ILE A 150 -22.07 -17.93 12.35
CA ILE A 150 -22.17 -18.77 11.15
C ILE A 150 -21.88 -20.25 11.42
N GLY A 151 -21.22 -20.57 12.52
CA GLY A 151 -20.93 -21.95 12.86
C GLY A 151 -19.93 -22.12 14.00
N ASP A 152 -19.61 -23.38 14.25
CA ASP A 152 -18.53 -23.78 15.14
C ASP A 152 -17.38 -24.34 14.31
N SER A 153 -16.15 -24.00 14.67
CA SER A 153 -14.94 -24.59 14.10
C SER A 153 -14.38 -25.65 15.06
N PRO A 154 -14.51 -26.96 14.73
CA PRO A 154 -13.90 -28.03 15.53
C PRO A 154 -12.37 -27.93 15.58
N ALA A 155 -11.76 -27.49 14.47
CA ALA A 155 -10.30 -27.38 14.35
C ALA A 155 -9.68 -26.38 15.35
N PHE A 156 -10.43 -25.32 15.68
CA PHE A 156 -9.98 -24.28 16.62
C PHE A 156 -10.73 -24.31 17.95
N ASN A 157 -11.66 -25.27 18.16
CA ASN A 157 -12.58 -25.27 19.29
C ASN A 157 -13.24 -23.90 19.52
N ALA A 158 -13.69 -23.25 18.45
CA ALA A 158 -14.16 -21.87 18.45
C ALA A 158 -15.54 -21.72 17.86
N TYR A 159 -16.26 -20.72 18.32
CA TYR A 159 -17.40 -20.14 17.62
C TYR A 159 -16.92 -19.24 16.51
N VAL A 160 -17.55 -19.27 15.34
CA VAL A 160 -17.19 -18.43 14.19
C VAL A 160 -18.27 -17.39 13.94
N VAL A 161 -17.89 -16.14 14.13
CA VAL A 161 -18.78 -14.98 13.95
C VAL A 161 -18.33 -14.23 12.71
N GLU A 162 -19.25 -14.04 11.77
CA GLU A 162 -19.08 -13.12 10.65
C GLU A 162 -19.48 -11.72 11.07
N VAL A 163 -18.64 -10.73 10.74
CA VAL A 163 -18.85 -9.31 10.98
C VAL A 163 -18.69 -8.57 9.66
N ASN A 164 -19.76 -7.94 9.17
CA ASN A 164 -19.76 -7.27 7.86
C ASN A 164 -20.61 -5.99 7.87
N PRO A 165 -20.28 -5.00 8.72
CA PRO A 165 -21.06 -3.76 8.79
C PRO A 165 -20.76 -2.84 7.60
N PRO A 166 -21.75 -2.04 7.15
CA PRO A 166 -21.53 -0.98 6.18
C PRO A 166 -20.39 -0.04 6.61
N ALA A 167 -19.45 0.24 5.71
CA ALA A 167 -18.23 1.01 5.96
C ALA A 167 -17.26 0.39 7.00
N GLY A 168 -17.50 -0.86 7.43
CA GLY A 168 -16.55 -1.64 8.23
C GLY A 168 -15.72 -2.58 7.35
N ARG A 169 -15.01 -3.48 8.01
CA ARG A 169 -14.26 -4.56 7.37
C ARG A 169 -15.09 -5.85 7.38
N HIS A 170 -15.15 -6.54 6.26
CA HIS A 170 -15.70 -7.89 6.23
C HIS A 170 -14.69 -8.85 6.87
N GLU A 171 -15.09 -9.47 7.99
CA GLU A 171 -14.21 -10.33 8.76
C GLU A 171 -14.92 -11.50 9.44
N TRP A 172 -14.15 -12.52 9.82
CA TRP A 172 -14.60 -13.67 10.59
C TRP A 172 -13.74 -13.80 11.85
N LEU A 173 -14.41 -13.79 13.00
CA LEU A 173 -13.77 -13.92 14.31
C LEU A 173 -13.99 -15.34 14.86
N PHE A 174 -12.91 -16.03 15.21
CA PHE A 174 -12.95 -17.33 15.83
C PHE A 174 -12.76 -17.14 17.34
N VAL A 175 -13.85 -17.23 18.08
CA VAL A 175 -13.90 -17.03 19.53
C VAL A 175 -13.80 -18.36 20.23
N ASP A 176 -12.72 -18.62 20.99
CA ASP A 176 -12.50 -19.87 21.70
C ASP A 176 -13.62 -20.14 22.70
N LYS A 177 -14.16 -21.36 22.69
CA LYS A 177 -15.34 -21.76 23.47
C LYS A 177 -15.13 -21.76 24.97
N ARG A 178 -13.90 -21.83 25.43
CA ARG A 178 -13.54 -21.90 26.86
C ARG A 178 -13.13 -20.56 27.42
N SER A 179 -12.22 -19.89 26.74
CA SER A 179 -11.63 -18.63 27.20
C SER A 179 -12.43 -17.39 26.79
N GLY A 180 -13.07 -17.42 25.61
CA GLY A 180 -13.68 -16.24 25.01
C GLY A 180 -12.71 -15.37 24.24
N ASN A 181 -11.44 -15.76 24.17
CA ASN A 181 -10.43 -15.03 23.38
C ASN A 181 -10.60 -15.30 21.89
N VAL A 182 -10.25 -14.33 21.05
CA VAL A 182 -10.16 -14.52 19.60
C VAL A 182 -8.88 -15.25 19.29
N VAL A 183 -8.96 -16.51 18.86
CA VAL A 183 -7.80 -17.35 18.51
C VAL A 183 -7.42 -17.26 17.05
N ARG A 184 -8.35 -16.77 16.19
CA ARG A 184 -8.12 -16.56 14.78
C ARG A 184 -9.04 -15.45 14.28
N ARG A 185 -8.51 -14.58 13.43
CA ARG A 185 -9.25 -13.57 12.67
C ARG A 185 -8.94 -13.76 11.20
N GLU A 186 -9.96 -13.76 10.36
CA GLU A 186 -9.81 -13.67 8.92
C GLU A 186 -10.51 -12.41 8.43
N PHE A 187 -9.91 -11.74 7.47
CA PHE A 187 -10.54 -10.56 6.87
C PHE A 187 -10.10 -10.41 5.42
N VAL A 188 -10.90 -9.66 4.66
CA VAL A 188 -10.65 -9.35 3.26
C VAL A 188 -10.24 -7.90 3.12
N GLU A 189 -9.13 -7.67 2.43
CA GLU A 189 -8.61 -6.36 2.10
C GLU A 189 -7.93 -6.39 0.73
N ARG A 190 -8.20 -5.44 -0.13
CA ARG A 190 -7.61 -5.39 -1.48
C ARG A 190 -7.72 -6.71 -2.24
N ARG A 191 -8.90 -7.34 -2.19
CA ARG A 191 -9.15 -8.65 -2.80
C ARG A 191 -8.21 -9.76 -2.32
N ARG A 192 -7.64 -9.61 -1.13
CA ARG A 192 -6.83 -10.62 -0.46
C ARG A 192 -7.46 -11.00 0.85
N ARG A 193 -7.42 -12.29 1.14
CA ARG A 193 -7.75 -12.78 2.46
C ARG A 193 -6.50 -12.78 3.32
N TYR A 194 -6.63 -12.22 4.50
CA TYR A 194 -5.63 -12.25 5.56
C TYR A 194 -6.12 -13.15 6.67
N THR A 195 -5.24 -13.98 7.17
CA THR A 195 -5.50 -14.86 8.32
C THR A 195 -4.53 -14.51 9.41
N THR A 196 -5.04 -14.07 10.56
CA THR A 196 -4.26 -13.81 11.76
C THR A 196 -4.59 -14.87 12.81
N THR A 197 -3.59 -15.55 13.35
CA THR A 197 -3.70 -16.45 14.50
C THR A 197 -3.08 -15.82 15.73
N TYR A 198 -3.70 -16.06 16.86
CA TYR A 198 -3.31 -15.55 18.18
C TYR A 198 -3.02 -16.74 19.08
N ASP A 199 -1.76 -16.93 19.44
CA ASP A 199 -1.28 -18.10 20.17
C ASP A 199 -0.54 -17.71 21.46
N ASP A 200 -0.23 -18.74 22.28
CA ASP A 200 0.60 -18.62 23.48
C ASP A 200 0.10 -17.52 24.45
N TYR A 201 -1.21 -17.54 24.76
CA TYR A 201 -1.83 -16.59 25.67
C TYR A 201 -1.18 -16.61 27.05
N ARG A 202 -0.79 -15.45 27.54
CA ARG A 202 -0.15 -15.25 28.87
C ARG A 202 -0.90 -14.23 29.67
N LEU A 203 -0.83 -14.34 30.98
CA LEU A 203 -1.36 -13.35 31.89
C LEU A 203 -0.34 -12.21 32.04
N VAL A 204 -0.69 -11.02 31.52
CA VAL A 204 0.11 -9.80 31.63
C VAL A 204 -0.73 -8.76 32.38
N ASP A 205 -0.26 -8.31 33.54
CA ASP A 205 -0.97 -7.35 34.40
C ASP A 205 -2.45 -7.68 34.65
N GLY A 206 -2.75 -8.99 34.70
CA GLY A 206 -4.10 -9.50 34.97
C GLY A 206 -5.02 -9.58 33.76
N VAL A 207 -4.50 -9.36 32.54
CA VAL A 207 -5.17 -9.57 31.24
C VAL A 207 -4.53 -10.74 30.51
N PHE A 208 -5.33 -11.62 29.91
CA PHE A 208 -4.82 -12.68 29.04
C PHE A 208 -4.59 -12.15 27.65
N GLU A 209 -3.33 -12.11 27.23
CA GLU A 209 -2.87 -11.57 25.97
C GLU A 209 -2.12 -12.60 25.14
N PRO A 210 -2.27 -12.62 23.81
CA PRO A 210 -1.47 -13.46 22.95
C PRO A 210 -0.01 -12.99 22.99
N SER A 211 0.92 -13.93 23.19
CA SER A 211 2.35 -13.63 23.10
C SER A 211 2.94 -13.99 21.75
N ARG A 212 2.15 -14.58 20.87
CA ARG A 212 2.50 -14.88 19.48
C ARG A 212 1.33 -14.50 18.57
N VAL A 213 1.60 -13.67 17.59
CA VAL A 213 0.63 -13.24 16.56
C VAL A 213 1.24 -13.52 15.20
N ARG A 214 0.53 -14.30 14.37
CA ARG A 214 0.99 -14.66 13.03
C ARG A 214 -0.08 -14.29 12.01
N THR A 215 0.27 -13.47 11.04
CA THR A 215 -0.61 -13.09 9.93
C THR A 215 -0.04 -13.62 8.62
N VAL A 216 -0.89 -14.29 7.83
CA VAL A 216 -0.56 -14.78 6.49
C VAL A 216 -1.61 -14.25 5.52
N ASP A 217 -1.19 -13.69 4.39
CA ASP A 217 -2.11 -13.32 3.32
C ASP A 217 -2.31 -14.47 2.31
N SER A 218 -3.31 -14.32 1.41
CA SER A 218 -3.62 -15.33 0.38
C SER A 218 -2.52 -15.52 -0.67
N LEU A 219 -1.47 -14.69 -0.66
CA LEU A 219 -0.28 -14.85 -1.50
C LEU A 219 0.83 -15.64 -0.77
N GLY A 220 0.65 -15.95 0.52
CA GLY A 220 1.63 -16.62 1.34
C GLY A 220 2.66 -15.69 1.98
N ASN A 221 2.47 -14.37 1.91
CA ASN A 221 3.31 -13.45 2.70
C ASN A 221 2.98 -13.61 4.17
N GLU A 222 4.02 -13.65 5.00
CA GLU A 222 3.90 -13.93 6.41
C GLU A 222 4.52 -12.81 7.26
N ARG A 223 3.80 -12.48 8.35
CA ARG A 223 4.29 -11.64 9.44
C ARG A 223 4.05 -12.36 10.75
N GLU A 224 5.10 -12.60 11.52
CA GLU A 224 5.04 -13.18 12.86
C GLU A 224 5.62 -12.21 13.89
N GLN A 225 4.91 -12.05 14.99
CA GLN A 225 5.29 -11.19 16.12
C GLN A 225 5.33 -12.04 17.39
N ILE A 226 6.43 -11.94 18.14
CA ILE A 226 6.61 -12.63 19.43
C ILE A 226 6.82 -11.55 20.48
N LEU A 227 5.92 -11.50 21.47
CA LEU A 227 5.95 -10.53 22.56
C LEU A 227 7.21 -10.72 23.41
N VAL A 228 8.01 -9.68 23.51
CA VAL A 228 9.21 -9.63 24.37
C VAL A 228 8.86 -9.02 25.71
N ASN A 229 8.17 -7.87 25.69
CA ASN A 229 7.76 -7.16 26.88
C ASN A 229 6.45 -6.43 26.63
N ARG A 230 5.61 -6.35 27.68
CA ARG A 230 4.42 -5.51 27.71
C ARG A 230 4.24 -4.94 29.12
N SER A 231 3.88 -3.69 29.18
CA SER A 231 3.50 -3.01 30.42
C SER A 231 2.20 -2.26 30.19
N LEU A 232 1.18 -2.58 30.96
CA LEU A 232 -0.06 -1.82 31.08
C LEU A 232 0.10 -0.82 32.22
N ASP A 233 -0.52 0.35 32.08
CA ASP A 233 -0.39 1.46 33.06
C ASP A 233 1.06 2.00 33.21
N ALA A 234 1.93 1.76 32.22
CA ALA A 234 3.23 2.43 32.14
C ALA A 234 3.00 3.96 32.09
N THR A 235 4.02 4.71 32.49
CA THR A 235 4.01 6.18 32.34
C THR A 235 4.99 6.54 31.22
N PRO A 236 4.58 6.43 29.92
CA PRO A 236 5.46 6.83 28.82
C PRO A 236 5.69 8.32 28.88
N ASP A 237 6.86 8.75 28.41
CA ASP A 237 7.07 10.16 28.10
C ASP A 237 6.08 10.56 26.99
N PRO A 238 5.33 11.67 27.13
CA PRO A 238 4.47 12.15 26.03
C PRO A 238 5.17 12.22 24.67
N ARG A 239 6.47 12.47 24.65
CA ARG A 239 7.29 12.47 23.44
C ARG A 239 7.40 11.10 22.76
N ASP A 240 7.13 10.00 23.47
CA ASP A 240 7.17 8.65 22.91
C ASP A 240 6.03 8.39 21.90
N VAL A 241 4.98 9.23 21.91
CA VAL A 241 3.86 9.18 20.95
C VAL A 241 3.88 10.33 19.95
N ASP A 242 4.82 11.27 20.08
CA ASP A 242 4.94 12.41 19.16
C ASP A 242 5.29 11.97 17.75
N MET A 243 4.82 12.74 16.79
CA MET A 243 5.18 12.60 15.38
C MET A 243 6.66 12.97 15.20
N PRO A 244 7.48 12.08 14.60
CA PRO A 244 8.89 12.38 14.37
C PRO A 244 9.06 13.48 13.31
N PRO A 245 10.23 14.15 13.26
CA PRO A 245 10.50 15.10 12.19
C PRO A 245 10.58 14.41 10.83
N SER A 246 10.06 15.06 9.79
CA SER A 246 10.18 14.56 8.42
C SER A 246 11.59 14.75 7.90
N ARG A 247 12.13 13.73 7.23
CA ARG A 247 13.37 13.81 6.49
C ARG A 247 13.10 14.34 5.07
N HIS A 248 14.02 15.18 4.57
CA HIS A 248 14.05 15.54 3.16
C HIS A 248 14.91 14.54 2.37
N VAL A 249 14.36 14.03 1.29
CA VAL A 249 15.00 13.04 0.41
C VAL A 249 15.58 13.71 -0.83
N VAL A 250 14.94 14.79 -1.32
CA VAL A 250 15.35 15.54 -2.50
C VAL A 250 16.16 16.77 -2.09
N GLU A 251 17.43 16.79 -2.48
CA GLU A 251 18.34 17.93 -2.27
C GLU A 251 18.33 18.80 -3.53
N PHE A 252 17.89 20.05 -3.39
CA PHE A 252 17.92 21.05 -4.45
C PHE A 252 19.28 21.73 -4.53
N PRO A 253 19.74 22.14 -5.73
CA PRO A 253 20.92 23.00 -5.85
C PRO A 253 20.70 24.33 -5.15
N GLU A 254 21.74 24.89 -4.55
CA GLU A 254 21.66 26.17 -3.85
C GLU A 254 21.07 27.29 -4.74
N ARG A 255 20.17 28.09 -4.15
CA ARG A 255 19.53 29.26 -4.77
C ARG A 255 18.65 28.98 -5.98
N GLN A 256 18.35 27.73 -6.32
CA GLN A 256 17.41 27.42 -7.39
C GLN A 256 15.98 27.33 -6.84
N THR A 257 15.07 28.07 -7.45
CA THR A 257 13.63 28.04 -7.12
C THR A 257 12.86 27.08 -8.01
N ALA A 258 13.50 26.55 -9.05
CA ALA A 258 12.97 25.49 -9.91
C ALA A 258 14.14 24.75 -10.58
N VAL A 259 14.01 23.45 -10.75
CA VAL A 259 14.96 22.59 -11.47
C VAL A 259 14.25 21.93 -12.63
N ARG A 260 14.67 22.24 -13.84
CA ARG A 260 14.14 21.58 -15.05
C ARG A 260 14.65 20.14 -15.10
N LEU A 261 13.71 19.20 -15.25
CA LEU A 261 14.02 17.77 -15.36
C LEU A 261 14.27 17.39 -16.83
N PRO A 262 15.21 16.46 -17.11
CA PRO A 262 15.47 15.97 -18.47
C PRO A 262 14.36 15.01 -18.92
N VAL A 263 13.18 15.56 -19.28
CA VAL A 263 11.96 14.83 -19.63
C VAL A 263 11.83 14.59 -21.13
N ARG A 264 11.26 13.43 -21.48
CA ARG A 264 10.71 13.11 -22.81
C ARG A 264 9.28 12.62 -22.61
N PHE A 265 8.30 13.25 -23.23
CA PHE A 265 6.93 12.74 -23.24
C PHE A 265 6.75 11.73 -24.36
N ILE A 266 6.52 10.47 -24.01
CA ILE A 266 6.40 9.35 -24.93
C ILE A 266 5.04 8.68 -24.70
N ASN A 267 4.16 8.72 -25.71
CA ASN A 267 2.79 8.19 -25.63
C ASN A 267 2.02 8.67 -24.38
N GLY A 268 2.21 9.95 -24.03
CA GLY A 268 1.58 10.60 -22.87
C GLY A 268 2.28 10.36 -21.53
N LEU A 269 3.34 9.55 -21.46
CA LEU A 269 4.08 9.28 -20.24
C LEU A 269 5.32 10.18 -20.12
N ALA A 270 5.56 10.73 -18.94
CA ALA A 270 6.71 11.57 -18.64
C ALA A 270 7.93 10.70 -18.28
N VAL A 271 8.81 10.44 -19.23
CA VAL A 271 10.04 9.68 -19.08
C VAL A 271 11.19 10.62 -18.78
N VAL A 272 11.87 10.41 -17.67
CA VAL A 272 12.99 11.23 -17.21
C VAL A 272 14.28 10.41 -17.12
N ARG A 273 15.42 11.06 -17.34
CA ARG A 273 16.72 10.42 -17.22
C ARG A 273 17.26 10.57 -15.81
N VAL A 274 17.41 9.44 -15.11
CA VAL A 274 17.90 9.34 -13.73
C VAL A 274 19.26 8.67 -13.73
N ILE A 275 20.21 9.21 -12.97
CA ILE A 275 21.50 8.59 -12.73
C ILE A 275 21.41 7.82 -11.40
N VAL A 276 21.73 6.53 -11.43
CA VAL A 276 21.82 5.67 -10.24
C VAL A 276 23.25 5.14 -10.18
N GLY A 277 24.00 5.52 -9.17
CA GLY A 277 25.41 5.19 -9.09
C GLY A 277 26.19 5.70 -10.32
N ARG A 278 26.69 4.76 -11.16
CA ARG A 278 27.42 5.09 -12.39
C ARG A 278 26.58 4.94 -13.67
N GLY A 279 25.35 4.44 -13.56
CA GLY A 279 24.46 4.19 -14.67
C GLY A 279 23.43 5.30 -14.86
N ALA A 280 22.99 5.47 -16.11
CA ALA A 280 21.91 6.39 -16.46
C ALA A 280 20.73 5.61 -17.02
N TYR A 281 19.53 5.77 -16.44
CA TYR A 281 18.34 4.95 -16.67
C TYR A 281 17.14 5.82 -16.95
N ASP A 282 16.17 5.27 -17.67
CA ASP A 282 14.89 5.93 -17.94
C ASP A 282 13.88 5.54 -16.84
N PHE A 283 13.30 6.53 -16.18
CA PHE A 283 12.27 6.38 -15.15
C PHE A 283 11.00 7.11 -15.58
N LEU A 284 9.83 6.67 -15.07
CA LEU A 284 8.61 7.46 -15.19
C LEU A 284 8.47 8.40 -13.99
N LEU A 285 7.98 9.62 -14.22
CA LEU A 285 7.37 10.45 -13.18
C LEU A 285 5.96 9.92 -12.97
N ASP A 286 5.74 9.26 -11.85
CA ASP A 286 4.58 8.42 -11.60
C ASP A 286 3.93 8.79 -10.27
N SER A 287 2.92 9.69 -10.32
CA SER A 287 2.17 10.11 -9.13
C SER A 287 1.31 8.99 -8.54
N GLY A 288 0.97 7.97 -9.33
CA GLY A 288 0.22 6.78 -8.88
C GLY A 288 1.09 5.72 -8.20
N ALA A 289 2.42 5.86 -8.23
CA ALA A 289 3.31 4.93 -7.54
C ALA A 289 3.47 5.30 -6.06
N ALA A 290 3.15 4.36 -5.16
CA ALA A 290 3.25 4.52 -3.70
C ALA A 290 4.69 4.65 -3.17
N GLY A 291 5.68 4.82 -4.03
CA GLY A 291 7.09 5.02 -3.69
C GLY A 291 8.01 4.90 -4.90
N ILE A 292 9.30 5.10 -4.66
CA ILE A 292 10.33 4.89 -5.70
C ILE A 292 10.46 3.40 -5.99
N VAL A 293 10.38 3.04 -7.27
CA VAL A 293 10.55 1.67 -7.76
C VAL A 293 11.79 1.60 -8.64
N ILE A 294 12.53 0.52 -8.53
CA ILE A 294 13.73 0.25 -9.33
C ILE A 294 13.66 -1.19 -9.90
N ASP A 295 13.98 -1.34 -11.17
CA ASP A 295 14.00 -2.65 -11.81
C ASP A 295 15.14 -3.52 -11.26
N PRO A 296 14.94 -4.84 -11.07
CA PRO A 296 16.00 -5.76 -10.63
C PRO A 296 17.30 -5.68 -11.42
N SER A 297 17.22 -5.43 -12.72
CA SER A 297 18.41 -5.31 -13.57
C SER A 297 19.31 -4.13 -13.18
N VAL A 298 18.73 -3.02 -12.70
CA VAL A 298 19.51 -1.87 -12.19
C VAL A 298 20.18 -2.23 -10.88
N VAL A 299 19.45 -2.92 -9.99
CA VAL A 299 19.99 -3.38 -8.68
C VAL A 299 21.22 -4.28 -8.92
N GLU A 300 21.12 -5.21 -9.87
CA GLU A 300 22.22 -6.11 -10.25
C GLU A 300 23.41 -5.34 -10.87
N GLN A 301 23.15 -4.45 -11.83
CA GLN A 301 24.19 -3.64 -12.49
C GLN A 301 24.92 -2.71 -11.51
N GLN A 302 24.24 -2.20 -10.50
CA GLN A 302 24.80 -1.31 -9.49
C GLN A 302 25.29 -2.06 -8.23
N ASN A 303 25.18 -3.40 -8.20
CA ASN A 303 25.57 -4.27 -7.10
C ASN A 303 24.97 -3.82 -5.77
N LEU A 304 23.65 -3.52 -5.77
CA LEU A 304 22.92 -3.10 -4.58
C LEU A 304 22.38 -4.31 -3.81
N GLU A 305 22.39 -4.24 -2.49
CA GLU A 305 21.84 -5.26 -1.62
C GLU A 305 20.31 -5.24 -1.62
N ARG A 306 19.67 -6.42 -1.54
CA ARG A 306 18.22 -6.57 -1.45
C ARG A 306 17.80 -7.01 -0.05
N TYR A 307 16.71 -6.43 0.44
CA TYR A 307 16.15 -6.68 1.75
C TYR A 307 14.70 -7.16 1.63
N GLY A 308 14.37 -8.21 2.34
CA GLY A 308 13.04 -8.80 2.36
C GLY A 308 12.67 -9.44 1.01
N GLN A 309 11.69 -10.36 1.06
CA GLN A 309 11.10 -10.96 -0.13
C GLN A 309 9.61 -11.20 0.12
N ARG A 310 8.76 -10.66 -0.74
CA ARG A 310 7.32 -10.86 -0.66
C ARG A 310 6.71 -10.93 -2.06
N LEU A 311 5.46 -11.33 -2.13
CA LEU A 311 4.65 -11.22 -3.34
C LEU A 311 3.77 -9.97 -3.26
N GLY A 312 3.93 -9.10 -4.23
CA GLY A 312 2.97 -8.03 -4.51
C GLY A 312 1.89 -8.52 -5.47
N ALA A 313 0.74 -7.84 -5.49
CA ALA A 313 -0.27 -8.03 -6.53
C ALA A 313 -0.95 -6.71 -6.88
N THR A 314 -1.28 -6.58 -8.16
CA THR A 314 -2.20 -5.61 -8.75
C THR A 314 -3.02 -6.34 -9.82
N LEU A 315 -2.75 -6.12 -11.10
CA LEU A 315 -3.36 -6.91 -12.19
C LEU A 315 -2.82 -8.37 -12.28
N GLY A 316 -1.84 -8.72 -11.47
CA GLY A 316 -1.24 -10.04 -11.32
C GLY A 316 -0.22 -10.02 -10.19
N THR A 317 0.33 -11.18 -9.85
CA THR A 317 1.33 -11.31 -8.79
C THR A 317 2.74 -11.09 -9.31
N PHE A 318 3.60 -10.50 -8.48
CA PHE A 318 5.00 -10.27 -8.80
C PHE A 318 5.87 -10.33 -7.54
N PRO A 319 7.13 -10.80 -7.67
CA PRO A 319 8.07 -10.73 -6.56
C PRO A 319 8.50 -9.30 -6.29
N GLU A 320 8.61 -8.96 -5.02
CA GLU A 320 9.00 -7.65 -4.51
C GLU A 320 10.03 -7.79 -3.40
N SER A 321 11.00 -6.89 -3.38
CA SER A 321 11.96 -6.69 -2.28
C SER A 321 12.25 -5.19 -2.12
N SER A 322 13.13 -4.82 -1.21
CA SER A 322 13.60 -3.44 -1.05
C SER A 322 15.10 -3.37 -1.28
N THR A 323 15.61 -2.20 -1.64
CA THR A 323 17.05 -1.89 -1.69
C THR A 323 17.29 -0.48 -1.17
N ILE A 324 18.51 -0.20 -0.71
CA ILE A 324 18.93 1.15 -0.37
C ILE A 324 19.86 1.64 -1.48
N VAL A 325 19.44 2.68 -2.19
CA VAL A 325 20.24 3.32 -3.23
C VAL A 325 21.07 4.43 -2.58
N PRO A 326 22.40 4.31 -2.53
CA PRO A 326 23.25 5.30 -1.86
C PRO A 326 23.09 6.71 -2.42
N GLN A 327 22.98 6.82 -3.76
CA GLN A 327 22.81 8.10 -4.44
C GLN A 327 22.06 7.92 -5.77
N MET A 328 21.10 8.80 -5.98
CA MET A 328 20.42 9.04 -7.25
C MET A 328 20.50 10.52 -7.61
N SER A 329 20.40 10.85 -8.90
CA SER A 329 20.30 12.25 -9.33
C SER A 329 19.47 12.41 -10.60
N ILE A 330 18.80 13.55 -10.73
CA ILE A 330 17.97 13.92 -11.87
C ILE A 330 18.00 15.44 -12.08
N GLY A 331 18.40 15.90 -13.27
CA GLY A 331 18.35 17.32 -13.63
C GLY A 331 19.14 18.27 -12.70
N GLY A 332 20.07 17.77 -11.90
CA GLY A 332 20.79 18.54 -10.88
C GLY A 332 20.31 18.30 -9.45
N LEU A 333 19.13 17.76 -9.25
CA LEU A 333 18.66 17.27 -7.95
C LEU A 333 19.47 16.07 -7.51
N ARG A 334 19.66 15.92 -6.20
CA ARG A 334 20.30 14.75 -5.59
C ARG A 334 19.36 14.10 -4.59
N MET A 335 19.44 12.78 -4.50
CA MET A 335 18.72 11.98 -3.52
C MET A 335 19.69 10.98 -2.92
N ARG A 336 19.77 10.89 -1.58
CA ARG A 336 20.75 10.04 -0.88
C ARG A 336 20.09 9.06 0.08
N GLY A 337 20.65 7.84 0.12
CA GLY A 337 20.17 6.78 1.00
C GLY A 337 18.69 6.46 0.78
N VAL A 338 18.28 6.38 -0.48
CA VAL A 338 16.89 6.19 -0.87
C VAL A 338 16.52 4.72 -0.76
N VAL A 339 15.51 4.42 0.04
CA VAL A 339 14.89 3.09 0.05
C VAL A 339 13.94 3.00 -1.13
N ALA A 340 14.25 2.11 -2.07
CA ALA A 340 13.42 1.84 -3.23
C ALA A 340 12.84 0.42 -3.19
N ARG A 341 11.66 0.25 -3.74
CA ARG A 341 11.05 -1.06 -3.99
C ARG A 341 11.70 -1.67 -5.23
N VAL A 342 12.11 -2.93 -5.13
CA VAL A 342 12.70 -3.68 -6.25
C VAL A 342 11.61 -4.53 -6.87
N VAL A 343 11.11 -4.11 -8.02
CA VAL A 343 10.04 -4.78 -8.77
C VAL A 343 10.35 -4.71 -10.25
N ARG A 344 10.12 -5.79 -10.99
CA ARG A 344 10.27 -5.79 -12.43
C ARG A 344 9.30 -4.78 -13.06
N VAL A 345 9.85 -3.83 -13.81
CA VAL A 345 9.08 -2.77 -14.47
C VAL A 345 8.74 -3.20 -15.90
N PRO A 346 7.47 -3.54 -16.21
CA PRO A 346 7.09 -4.09 -17.51
C PRO A 346 6.82 -3.01 -18.57
N PHE A 347 7.01 -1.73 -18.24
CA PHE A 347 6.57 -0.62 -19.08
C PHE A 347 7.55 -0.33 -20.21
N ARG A 348 7.01 -0.22 -21.41
CA ARG A 348 7.70 0.24 -22.62
C ARG A 348 6.83 1.30 -23.28
N PRO A 349 7.09 2.57 -23.05
CA PRO A 349 6.34 3.66 -23.65
C PRO A 349 6.37 3.62 -25.19
N ASP A 350 7.47 3.16 -25.76
CA ASP A 350 7.64 2.82 -27.19
C ASP A 350 8.57 1.60 -27.35
N GLU A 351 8.84 1.20 -28.58
CA GLU A 351 9.71 0.04 -28.88
C GLU A 351 11.17 0.24 -28.46
N ARG A 352 11.61 1.48 -28.30
CA ARG A 352 13.02 1.85 -28.03
C ARG A 352 13.29 2.19 -26.58
N THR A 353 12.24 2.50 -25.81
CA THR A 353 12.36 2.98 -24.42
C THR A 353 11.98 1.86 -23.45
N HIS A 354 12.94 1.44 -22.64
CA HIS A 354 12.72 0.56 -21.49
C HIS A 354 12.73 1.38 -20.21
N VAL A 355 11.65 1.34 -19.46
CA VAL A 355 11.55 2.00 -18.16
C VAL A 355 12.22 1.12 -17.12
N SER A 356 13.19 1.67 -16.42
CA SER A 356 14.00 0.98 -15.39
C SER A 356 13.59 1.34 -13.96
N GLY A 357 12.59 2.19 -13.78
CA GLY A 357 12.08 2.57 -12.47
C GLY A 357 10.97 3.60 -12.53
N LEU A 358 10.39 3.89 -11.37
CA LEU A 358 9.35 4.89 -11.17
C LEU A 358 9.81 5.88 -10.10
N LEU A 359 9.65 7.16 -10.33
CA LEU A 359 9.77 8.21 -9.32
C LEU A 359 8.37 8.50 -8.79
N GLY A 360 8.04 7.88 -7.67
CA GLY A 360 6.72 7.96 -7.03
C GLY A 360 6.72 8.86 -5.80
N PHE A 361 5.96 8.44 -4.79
CA PHE A 361 5.60 9.22 -3.61
C PHE A 361 6.75 10.04 -3.03
N GLU A 362 7.94 9.46 -2.78
CA GLU A 362 9.03 10.18 -2.12
C GLU A 362 9.49 11.40 -2.91
N PHE A 363 9.46 11.31 -4.25
CA PHE A 363 9.82 12.44 -5.09
C PHE A 363 8.75 13.54 -5.07
N PHE A 364 7.47 13.16 -5.16
CA PHE A 364 6.34 14.09 -5.13
C PHE A 364 6.05 14.67 -3.74
N ALA A 365 6.40 13.97 -2.67
CA ALA A 365 6.22 14.46 -1.30
C ALA A 365 7.25 15.52 -0.90
N ASP A 366 8.43 15.49 -1.52
CA ASP A 366 9.54 16.36 -1.15
C ASP A 366 9.85 17.45 -2.19
N ALA A 367 9.15 17.42 -3.33
CA ALA A 367 9.22 18.43 -4.38
C ALA A 367 7.82 18.71 -4.94
N VAL A 368 7.50 19.96 -5.23
CA VAL A 368 6.35 20.26 -6.08
C VAL A 368 6.72 19.91 -7.52
N VAL A 369 6.00 18.96 -8.11
CA VAL A 369 6.27 18.50 -9.46
C VAL A 369 5.33 19.20 -10.45
N HIS A 370 5.90 19.95 -11.37
CA HIS A 370 5.22 20.65 -12.44
C HIS A 370 5.34 19.87 -13.74
N LEU A 371 4.23 19.59 -14.39
CA LEU A 371 4.15 18.92 -15.69
C LEU A 371 3.33 19.75 -16.69
N ASP A 372 3.96 20.16 -17.79
CA ASP A 372 3.34 20.83 -18.93
C ASP A 372 3.63 20.01 -20.21
N PHE A 373 2.62 19.23 -20.63
CA PHE A 373 2.75 18.35 -21.79
C PHE A 373 2.84 19.12 -23.11
N GLU A 374 2.22 20.30 -23.19
CA GLU A 374 2.22 21.15 -24.39
C GLU A 374 3.62 21.73 -24.64
N LYS A 375 4.28 22.18 -23.56
CA LYS A 375 5.63 22.76 -23.65
C LYS A 375 6.76 21.73 -23.56
N ASN A 376 6.43 20.43 -23.41
CA ASN A 376 7.40 19.39 -23.12
C ASN A 376 8.28 19.75 -21.91
N LEU A 377 7.64 20.16 -20.83
CA LEU A 377 8.30 20.65 -19.63
C LEU A 377 7.94 19.78 -18.43
N ALA A 378 8.95 19.39 -17.68
CA ALA A 378 8.82 18.91 -16.32
C ALA A 378 9.80 19.67 -15.43
N GLU A 379 9.33 20.13 -14.28
CA GLU A 379 10.15 20.84 -13.29
C GLU A 379 9.87 20.32 -11.89
N ALA A 380 10.87 20.37 -11.04
CA ALA A 380 10.73 20.20 -9.61
C ALA A 380 11.02 21.53 -8.92
N LEU A 381 10.16 21.92 -8.00
CA LEU A 381 10.27 23.17 -7.24
C LEU A 381 10.38 22.83 -5.75
N PRO A 382 11.26 23.54 -5.00
CA PRO A 382 11.25 23.44 -3.55
C PRO A 382 9.87 23.89 -3.03
N PRO A 383 9.21 23.08 -2.18
CA PRO A 383 7.85 23.40 -1.73
C PRO A 383 7.72 24.77 -1.03
N GLU A 384 8.77 25.21 -0.32
CA GLU A 384 8.80 26.51 0.38
C GLU A 384 8.85 27.72 -0.59
N HIS A 385 9.33 27.51 -1.81
CA HIS A 385 9.41 28.54 -2.84
C HIS A 385 8.23 28.50 -3.82
N PHE A 386 7.44 27.42 -3.81
CA PHE A 386 6.30 27.29 -4.71
C PHE A 386 5.19 28.30 -4.38
N ARG A 387 4.61 28.86 -5.42
CA ARG A 387 3.41 29.67 -5.36
C ARG A 387 2.48 29.21 -6.48
N ALA A 388 1.28 28.83 -6.10
CA ALA A 388 0.27 28.36 -7.05
C ALA A 388 -0.06 29.44 -8.07
N PRO A 389 -0.15 29.13 -9.37
CA PRO A 389 -0.61 30.07 -10.38
C PRO A 389 -2.03 30.55 -10.07
N ALA A 390 -2.27 31.86 -10.19
CA ALA A 390 -3.55 32.47 -9.84
C ALA A 390 -4.70 32.00 -10.75
N ASP A 391 -4.39 31.51 -11.95
CA ASP A 391 -5.34 31.01 -12.94
C ASP A 391 -5.49 29.46 -12.91
N ALA A 392 -4.88 28.78 -11.95
CA ALA A 392 -5.04 27.34 -11.73
C ALA A 392 -6.14 27.05 -10.73
N SER A 393 -6.93 26.02 -11.01
CA SER A 393 -7.89 25.45 -10.05
C SER A 393 -7.15 24.55 -9.05
N SER A 394 -7.44 24.71 -7.76
CA SER A 394 -6.92 23.85 -6.71
C SER A 394 -7.83 22.63 -6.50
N VAL A 395 -7.26 21.44 -6.44
CA VAL A 395 -7.94 20.18 -6.17
C VAL A 395 -7.31 19.56 -4.93
N GLY A 396 -8.09 19.43 -3.85
CA GLY A 396 -7.64 18.74 -2.65
C GLY A 396 -7.46 17.26 -2.91
N ILE A 397 -6.35 16.69 -2.44
CA ILE A 397 -6.04 15.25 -2.53
C ILE A 397 -5.97 14.63 -1.14
N ALA A 398 -6.29 13.36 -1.06
CA ALA A 398 -5.96 12.52 0.09
C ALA A 398 -4.79 11.60 -0.31
N LEU A 399 -3.76 11.54 0.53
CA LEU A 399 -2.60 10.66 0.30
C LEU A 399 -2.87 9.29 0.92
N ASP A 400 -3.93 8.64 0.46
CA ASP A 400 -4.24 7.28 0.86
C ASP A 400 -3.32 6.31 0.10
N ASP A 401 -2.74 5.33 0.82
CA ASP A 401 -1.71 4.46 0.24
C ASP A 401 -0.57 5.22 -0.48
N LYS A 402 -0.30 6.48 -0.09
CA LYS A 402 0.73 7.34 -0.70
C LYS A 402 0.44 7.76 -2.15
N THR A 403 -0.81 7.63 -2.59
CA THR A 403 -1.26 8.03 -3.94
C THR A 403 -2.25 9.18 -3.85
N PRO A 404 -2.28 10.11 -4.84
CA PRO A 404 -3.13 11.30 -4.78
C PRO A 404 -4.57 10.97 -5.17
N ALA A 405 -5.37 10.53 -4.19
CA ALA A 405 -6.78 10.25 -4.38
C ALA A 405 -7.61 11.54 -4.30
N VAL A 406 -8.56 11.71 -5.22
CA VAL A 406 -9.46 12.85 -5.31
C VAL A 406 -10.91 12.39 -5.37
N ALA A 407 -11.84 13.24 -4.93
CA ALA A 407 -13.25 13.01 -5.14
C ALA A 407 -13.59 13.10 -6.63
N ALA A 408 -14.45 12.19 -7.09
CA ALA A 408 -14.90 12.13 -8.47
C ALA A 408 -16.42 11.92 -8.52
N ARG A 409 -17.05 12.41 -9.57
CA ARG A 409 -18.46 12.16 -9.85
C ARG A 409 -18.66 11.86 -11.33
N ALA A 410 -19.40 10.80 -11.61
CA ALA A 410 -19.78 10.44 -12.96
C ALA A 410 -21.24 9.97 -12.96
N GLY A 411 -22.09 10.67 -13.76
CA GLY A 411 -23.52 10.46 -13.68
C GLY A 411 -24.05 10.66 -12.26
N SER A 412 -24.71 9.66 -11.72
CA SER A 412 -25.22 9.61 -10.34
C SER A 412 -24.21 9.07 -9.31
N ALA A 413 -23.11 8.46 -9.75
CA ALA A 413 -22.11 7.88 -8.86
C ALA A 413 -21.13 8.92 -8.33
N ASN A 414 -20.96 8.93 -7.00
CA ASN A 414 -19.84 9.57 -6.33
C ASN A 414 -18.78 8.51 -6.01
N GLY A 415 -17.50 8.89 -6.10
CA GLY A 415 -16.40 7.98 -5.87
C GLY A 415 -15.08 8.71 -5.63
N ARG A 416 -14.00 7.94 -5.60
CA ARG A 416 -12.63 8.43 -5.45
C ARG A 416 -11.77 7.84 -6.55
N VAL A 417 -10.91 8.67 -7.12
CA VAL A 417 -9.99 8.26 -8.19
C VAL A 417 -8.57 8.75 -7.90
N VAL A 418 -7.58 8.03 -8.38
CA VAL A 418 -6.17 8.43 -8.27
C VAL A 418 -5.78 9.24 -9.50
N LEU A 419 -5.11 10.38 -9.31
CA LEU A 419 -4.46 11.11 -10.39
C LEU A 419 -3.10 10.45 -10.68
N ASP A 420 -3.00 9.77 -11.82
CA ASP A 420 -1.86 8.88 -12.12
C ASP A 420 -1.13 9.28 -13.41
N THR A 421 0.03 9.93 -13.25
CA THR A 421 0.88 10.32 -14.37
C THR A 421 1.68 9.15 -14.96
N GLY A 422 1.72 8.00 -14.29
CA GLY A 422 2.31 6.74 -14.77
C GLY A 422 1.35 5.90 -15.62
N ALA A 423 0.05 6.22 -15.61
CA ALA A 423 -0.96 5.59 -16.46
C ALA A 423 -1.22 6.42 -17.72
N ASN A 424 -1.18 5.78 -18.89
CA ASN A 424 -1.49 6.46 -20.15
C ASN A 424 -3.00 6.46 -20.49
N ARG A 425 -3.82 5.75 -19.72
CA ARG A 425 -5.27 5.65 -19.90
C ARG A 425 -6.01 5.79 -18.58
N THR A 426 -7.17 6.43 -18.66
CA THR A 426 -8.13 6.50 -17.57
C THR A 426 -8.89 5.19 -17.48
N VAL A 427 -8.97 4.61 -16.28
CA VAL A 427 -9.62 3.32 -16.00
C VAL A 427 -10.56 3.47 -14.81
N PHE A 428 -11.79 2.98 -14.94
CA PHE A 428 -12.76 2.90 -13.84
C PHE A 428 -13.06 1.45 -13.48
N GLN A 429 -13.36 1.22 -12.20
CA GLN A 429 -13.88 -0.05 -11.71
C GLN A 429 -15.29 -0.30 -12.28
N THR A 430 -15.58 -1.56 -12.64
CA THR A 430 -16.92 -1.98 -13.11
C THR A 430 -18.01 -1.53 -12.13
N ALA A 431 -17.80 -1.75 -10.82
CA ALA A 431 -18.78 -1.36 -9.80
C ALA A 431 -19.08 0.15 -9.77
N PHE A 432 -18.10 1.00 -10.09
CA PHE A 432 -18.31 2.45 -10.20
C PHE A 432 -19.09 2.79 -11.48
N ALA A 433 -18.73 2.17 -12.59
CA ALA A 433 -19.40 2.37 -13.87
C ALA A 433 -20.88 1.97 -13.80
N ASP A 434 -21.19 0.84 -13.14
CA ASP A 434 -22.56 0.36 -12.94
C ASP A 434 -23.40 1.36 -12.10
N ARG A 435 -22.81 1.92 -11.03
CA ARG A 435 -23.48 2.95 -10.22
C ARG A 435 -23.67 4.27 -10.96
N GLY A 436 -22.75 4.59 -11.88
CA GLY A 436 -22.72 5.84 -12.62
C GLY A 436 -23.58 5.85 -13.89
N ASP A 437 -24.23 4.74 -14.22
CA ASP A 437 -24.99 4.57 -15.46
C ASP A 437 -24.16 4.92 -16.71
N PHE A 438 -22.92 4.44 -16.74
CA PHE A 438 -22.04 4.62 -17.90
C PHE A 438 -22.58 3.80 -19.06
N ALA A 439 -22.97 4.46 -20.14
CA ALA A 439 -23.32 3.75 -21.36
C ALA A 439 -22.02 3.17 -21.97
N PRO A 440 -21.83 1.85 -21.98
CA PRO A 440 -20.70 1.27 -22.65
C PRO A 440 -20.80 1.66 -24.13
N GLN A 441 -19.81 2.34 -24.65
CA GLN A 441 -19.64 2.36 -26.09
C GLN A 441 -19.27 0.91 -26.47
N ARG A 442 -20.22 0.16 -26.95
CA ARG A 442 -19.96 -1.14 -27.58
C ARG A 442 -19.11 -0.93 -28.83
N VAL A 443 -17.85 -0.66 -28.60
CA VAL A 443 -16.84 -0.80 -29.65
C VAL A 443 -16.52 -2.28 -29.71
N ALA A 444 -16.56 -2.88 -30.88
CA ALA A 444 -16.34 -4.31 -31.11
C ALA A 444 -14.92 -4.81 -30.76
N SER A 445 -14.11 -4.03 -30.04
CA SER A 445 -12.74 -4.38 -29.65
C SER A 445 -12.58 -4.26 -28.13
N THR A 446 -12.26 -5.38 -27.49
CA THR A 446 -11.74 -5.40 -26.13
C THR A 446 -10.37 -4.73 -26.09
N THR A 447 -10.19 -3.75 -25.20
CA THR A 447 -8.88 -3.18 -24.88
C THR A 447 -8.23 -3.92 -23.72
N HIS A 448 -6.93 -3.69 -23.51
CA HIS A 448 -6.22 -4.29 -22.39
C HIS A 448 -5.56 -3.17 -21.56
N VAL A 449 -5.82 -3.19 -20.27
CA VAL A 449 -5.11 -2.37 -19.29
C VAL A 449 -3.93 -3.18 -18.76
N ARG A 450 -2.75 -2.61 -18.83
CA ARG A 450 -1.51 -3.23 -18.34
C ARG A 450 -1.04 -2.50 -17.08
N GLY A 451 -0.64 -3.26 -16.07
CA GLY A 451 -0.02 -2.75 -14.84
C GLY A 451 1.14 -3.62 -14.39
N MET A 452 1.62 -3.37 -13.19
CA MET A 452 2.59 -4.23 -12.53
C MET A 452 1.99 -5.64 -12.34
N GLY A 453 2.70 -6.66 -12.75
CA GLY A 453 2.27 -8.06 -12.59
C GLY A 453 1.39 -8.64 -13.71
N GLY A 454 0.79 -7.82 -14.61
CA GLY A 454 -0.04 -8.39 -15.66
C GLY A 454 -0.85 -7.41 -16.47
N PHE A 455 -1.93 -7.93 -17.04
CA PHE A 455 -2.92 -7.15 -17.77
C PHE A 455 -4.33 -7.70 -17.51
N THR A 456 -5.34 -6.87 -17.73
CA THR A 456 -6.75 -7.28 -17.71
C THR A 456 -7.48 -6.75 -18.93
N SER A 457 -8.56 -7.42 -19.31
CA SER A 457 -9.47 -6.92 -20.34
C SER A 457 -10.26 -5.73 -19.83
N ALA A 458 -10.50 -4.77 -20.69
CA ALA A 458 -11.27 -3.59 -20.38
C ALA A 458 -12.22 -3.22 -21.52
N GLU A 459 -13.33 -2.59 -21.17
CA GLU A 459 -14.35 -2.11 -22.11
C GLU A 459 -14.21 -0.60 -22.26
N PRO A 460 -13.94 -0.07 -23.48
CA PRO A 460 -13.92 1.35 -23.71
C PRO A 460 -15.32 1.95 -23.47
N THR A 461 -15.37 3.05 -22.75
CA THR A 461 -16.61 3.78 -22.49
C THR A 461 -16.45 5.26 -22.77
N ARG A 462 -17.54 5.97 -22.99
CA ARG A 462 -17.58 7.42 -23.13
C ARG A 462 -18.43 8.01 -22.01
N LEU A 463 -17.82 8.94 -21.29
CA LEU A 463 -18.50 9.68 -20.24
C LEU A 463 -19.13 10.92 -20.84
N ALA A 464 -20.44 11.04 -20.71
CA ALA A 464 -21.15 12.26 -21.13
C ALA A 464 -20.67 13.46 -20.31
N GLN A 465 -20.51 13.24 -19.00
CA GLN A 465 -20.07 14.24 -18.04
C GLN A 465 -19.31 13.57 -16.89
N PHE A 466 -18.19 14.17 -16.50
CA PHE A 466 -17.34 13.69 -15.42
C PHE A 466 -16.75 14.85 -14.63
N GLU A 467 -16.65 14.72 -13.31
CA GLU A 467 -16.10 15.72 -12.40
C GLU A 467 -14.95 15.12 -11.58
N ILE A 468 -13.88 15.88 -11.46
CA ILE A 468 -12.74 15.58 -10.59
C ILE A 468 -12.49 16.80 -9.72
N GLY A 469 -12.64 16.68 -8.40
CA GLY A 469 -12.33 17.75 -7.45
C GLY A 469 -12.98 19.10 -7.79
N GLY A 470 -14.20 19.09 -8.29
CA GLY A 470 -14.93 20.29 -8.71
C GLY A 470 -14.70 20.69 -10.18
N ILE A 471 -13.80 20.04 -10.90
CA ILE A 471 -13.51 20.35 -12.31
C ILE A 471 -14.35 19.46 -13.22
N TRP A 472 -15.27 20.06 -13.99
CA TRP A 472 -16.14 19.34 -14.90
C TRP A 472 -15.53 19.19 -16.30
N THR A 473 -15.70 18.01 -16.88
CA THR A 473 -15.38 17.71 -18.27
C THR A 473 -16.53 16.98 -18.96
N ARG A 474 -16.58 17.07 -20.29
CA ARG A 474 -17.59 16.41 -21.13
C ARG A 474 -16.93 15.58 -22.22
N GLY A 475 -17.55 14.44 -22.54
CA GLY A 475 -17.12 13.61 -23.66
C GLY A 475 -15.79 12.92 -23.45
N ALA A 476 -15.35 12.73 -22.21
CA ALA A 476 -14.14 11.98 -21.89
C ALA A 476 -14.31 10.50 -22.27
N THR A 477 -13.21 9.86 -22.67
CA THR A 477 -13.16 8.41 -22.87
C THR A 477 -12.41 7.77 -21.71
N ALA A 478 -12.82 6.57 -21.32
CA ALA A 478 -12.17 5.79 -20.29
C ALA A 478 -12.33 4.30 -20.61
N ASP A 479 -11.56 3.47 -19.96
CA ASP A 479 -11.74 2.03 -19.95
C ASP A 479 -12.45 1.61 -18.66
N VAL A 480 -13.33 0.61 -18.73
CA VAL A 480 -13.98 -0.01 -17.57
C VAL A 480 -13.41 -1.40 -17.40
N ALA A 481 -12.90 -1.70 -16.21
CA ALA A 481 -12.31 -2.99 -15.91
C ALA A 481 -12.61 -3.43 -14.48
N ASN A 482 -12.72 -4.74 -14.27
CA ASN A 482 -12.72 -5.32 -12.94
C ASN A 482 -11.28 -5.63 -12.56
N ALA A 483 -10.57 -4.64 -12.00
CA ALA A 483 -9.14 -4.69 -11.78
C ALA A 483 -8.77 -4.36 -10.31
N ASP A 484 -7.71 -4.98 -9.79
CA ASP A 484 -7.03 -4.47 -8.60
C ASP A 484 -6.15 -3.30 -9.05
N LEU A 485 -6.52 -2.09 -8.68
CA LEU A 485 -5.81 -0.86 -9.04
C LEU A 485 -4.64 -0.54 -8.09
N GLY A 486 -4.35 -1.45 -7.15
CA GLY A 486 -3.23 -1.32 -6.21
C GLY A 486 -3.47 -0.38 -5.04
N THR A 487 -4.63 0.29 -4.99
CA THR A 487 -5.04 1.20 -3.92
C THR A 487 -6.45 0.84 -3.47
N GLU A 488 -6.67 0.78 -2.16
CA GLU A 488 -8.00 0.51 -1.60
C GLU A 488 -8.94 1.70 -1.79
N ASP A 489 -10.23 1.41 -1.89
CA ASP A 489 -11.31 2.41 -1.93
C ASP A 489 -11.19 3.44 -3.05
N VAL A 490 -10.56 3.07 -4.14
CA VAL A 490 -10.58 3.89 -5.34
C VAL A 490 -11.42 3.23 -6.42
N ASP A 491 -12.24 4.05 -7.03
CA ASP A 491 -13.17 3.67 -8.09
C ASP A 491 -12.52 3.78 -9.48
N GLY A 492 -11.30 4.29 -9.55
CA GLY A 492 -10.59 4.41 -10.81
C GLY A 492 -9.25 5.14 -10.73
N ILE A 493 -8.60 5.18 -11.88
CA ILE A 493 -7.34 5.88 -12.13
C ILE A 493 -7.60 6.88 -13.26
N ILE A 494 -7.20 8.13 -13.08
CA ILE A 494 -7.20 9.16 -14.12
C ILE A 494 -5.82 9.23 -14.74
N GLY A 495 -5.71 8.75 -15.96
CA GLY A 495 -4.46 8.68 -16.70
C GLY A 495 -4.13 9.96 -17.48
N THR A 496 -2.99 9.91 -18.16
CA THR A 496 -2.50 11.05 -18.94
C THR A 496 -3.29 11.31 -20.23
N ASP A 497 -4.13 10.38 -20.69
CA ASP A 497 -5.12 10.65 -21.73
C ASP A 497 -6.04 11.82 -21.36
N PHE A 498 -6.36 11.95 -20.07
CA PHE A 498 -7.10 13.08 -19.51
C PHE A 498 -6.14 14.17 -18.98
N LEU A 499 -5.17 13.82 -18.13
CA LEU A 499 -4.32 14.75 -17.40
C LEU A 499 -3.50 15.67 -18.30
N ARG A 500 -3.05 15.22 -19.47
CA ARG A 500 -2.28 16.02 -20.46
C ARG A 500 -3.05 17.22 -21.03
N THR A 501 -4.36 17.34 -20.78
CA THR A 501 -5.15 18.52 -21.15
C THR A 501 -4.98 19.66 -20.17
N TYR A 502 -4.20 19.46 -19.13
CA TYR A 502 -3.88 20.42 -18.09
C TYR A 502 -2.38 20.61 -17.95
N ASP A 503 -2.01 21.79 -17.56
CA ASP A 503 -0.74 22.17 -16.97
C ASP A 503 -0.89 21.97 -15.46
N MET A 504 -0.01 21.18 -14.79
CA MET A 504 -0.28 20.60 -13.48
C MET A 504 0.86 20.80 -12.51
N TRP A 505 0.52 21.09 -11.22
CA TRP A 505 1.47 21.12 -10.11
C TRP A 505 0.97 20.19 -9.01
N PHE A 506 1.75 19.17 -8.69
CA PHE A 506 1.49 18.25 -7.59
C PHE A 506 2.23 18.75 -6.35
N ASP A 507 1.50 19.26 -5.35
CA ASP A 507 2.02 19.69 -4.05
C ASP A 507 1.47 18.76 -2.97
N TYR A 508 2.18 17.66 -2.71
CA TYR A 508 1.76 16.67 -1.70
C TYR A 508 1.89 17.21 -0.28
N ARG A 509 2.76 18.19 -0.04
CA ARG A 509 2.93 18.80 1.28
C ARG A 509 1.68 19.53 1.74
N THR A 510 0.99 20.20 0.83
CA THR A 510 -0.30 20.88 1.11
C THR A 510 -1.50 20.03 0.74
N ALA A 511 -1.28 18.75 0.37
CA ALA A 511 -2.31 17.84 -0.12
C ALA A 511 -3.17 18.47 -1.23
N THR A 512 -2.53 19.10 -2.21
CA THR A 512 -3.21 19.83 -3.29
C THR A 512 -2.56 19.55 -4.64
N VAL A 513 -3.39 19.38 -5.68
CA VAL A 513 -2.96 19.41 -7.07
C VAL A 513 -3.59 20.65 -7.72
N TYR A 514 -2.77 21.46 -8.39
CA TYR A 514 -3.22 22.63 -9.13
C TYR A 514 -3.29 22.28 -10.60
N LEU A 515 -4.44 22.56 -11.21
CA LEU A 515 -4.74 22.25 -12.61
C LEU A 515 -5.09 23.53 -13.36
N ARG A 516 -4.34 23.84 -14.39
CA ARG A 516 -4.62 24.91 -15.32
C ARG A 516 -4.90 24.33 -16.70
N ARG A 517 -6.02 24.68 -17.30
CA ARG A 517 -6.35 24.16 -18.62
C ARG A 517 -5.28 24.58 -19.64
N ALA A 518 -4.72 23.63 -20.37
CA ALA A 518 -3.77 23.92 -21.45
C ALA A 518 -4.46 24.82 -22.49
N LYS A 519 -3.78 25.86 -22.95
CA LYS A 519 -4.26 26.71 -24.02
C LYS A 519 -4.15 25.90 -25.31
N ARG A 520 -5.27 25.63 -25.95
CA ARG A 520 -5.30 24.97 -27.27
C ARG A 520 -4.76 25.89 -28.33
#